data_ccb3fe227f0a36a03f6324871c2f6952
#
_entry.id   ccb3fe227f0a36a03f6324871c2f6952
#
_cell.length_a   1.000
_cell.length_b   1.000
_cell.length_c   1.000
_cell.angle_alpha   90.00
_cell.angle_beta   90.00
_cell.angle_gamma   90.00
#
_symmetry.space_group_name_H-M   'P 1'
#
loop_
_entity.id
_entity.type
_entity.pdbx_description
1 polymer ?
#
loop_
_entity_poly.entity_id
_entity_poly.type
_entity_poly.pdbx_seq_one_letter_code
_entity_poly.pdbx_strand_id
1 'polypeptide(L)'
;MDSILVVHYSLSGVSRRVAQLLASHHGWPLGTIEDRRPRVGLRGTWRCVIDSLLDREPRIRYRGPVPEEFRTVVLVAPIWMYRLAAPMRSFLHEHRLRRVAVVVTMGSAGASNAFAEVHRITGKAPVATLALTAHEVESGSGTGRLIEMGLRLRPGHATVHQDAAGHALAPPAAGARPR
;
A
#
# COMPACT_ATOMS: atom_id res chain seq x y z
N MET A 1 -9.20 2.73 -21.32
CA MET A 1 -8.67 3.86 -20.52
C MET A 1 -7.92 3.30 -19.34
N ASP A 2 -6.67 3.70 -19.18
CA ASP A 2 -5.86 3.28 -18.02
C ASP A 2 -6.23 4.16 -16.82
N SER A 3 -7.33 3.81 -16.18
CA SER A 3 -7.86 4.56 -15.06
C SER A 3 -7.28 4.09 -13.74
N ILE A 4 -6.88 5.03 -12.89
CA ILE A 4 -6.33 4.79 -11.55
C ILE A 4 -7.28 5.40 -10.53
N LEU A 5 -7.62 4.63 -9.49
CA LEU A 5 -8.41 5.05 -8.35
C LEU A 5 -7.54 5.00 -7.10
N VAL A 6 -7.60 6.01 -6.26
CA VAL A 6 -7.01 5.97 -4.91
C VAL A 6 -8.10 5.62 -3.90
N VAL A 7 -7.89 4.58 -3.11
CA VAL A 7 -8.81 4.17 -2.03
C VAL A 7 -8.07 4.24 -0.71
N HIS A 8 -8.65 4.89 0.29
CA HIS A 8 -8.00 5.01 1.58
C HIS A 8 -8.90 4.63 2.76
N TYR A 9 -8.24 4.14 3.81
CA TYR A 9 -8.75 4.08 5.16
C TYR A 9 -7.81 4.87 6.09
N SER A 10 -8.37 5.66 7.00
CA SER A 10 -7.57 6.45 7.94
C SER A 10 -8.33 6.66 9.26
N LEU A 11 -7.68 6.38 10.38
CA LEU A 11 -8.20 6.67 11.71
C LEU A 11 -7.72 8.04 12.23
N SER A 12 -6.41 8.28 12.18
CA SER A 12 -5.76 9.50 12.70
C SER A 12 -5.66 10.64 11.68
N GLY A 13 -6.00 10.38 10.42
CA GLY A 13 -5.88 11.37 9.34
C GLY A 13 -4.58 11.28 8.53
N VAL A 14 -3.54 10.58 9.00
CA VAL A 14 -2.24 10.46 8.30
C VAL A 14 -2.41 9.82 6.91
N SER A 15 -3.01 8.64 6.84
CA SER A 15 -3.26 7.96 5.55
C SER A 15 -4.19 8.77 4.64
N ARG A 16 -5.13 9.54 5.20
CA ARG A 16 -5.99 10.44 4.42
C ARG A 16 -5.18 11.53 3.73
N ARG A 17 -4.24 12.16 4.45
CA ARG A 17 -3.36 13.19 3.84
C ARG A 17 -2.55 12.62 2.69
N VAL A 18 -1.98 11.43 2.87
CA VAL A 18 -1.23 10.72 1.81
C VAL A 18 -2.11 10.47 0.59
N ALA A 19 -3.32 9.94 0.80
CA ALA A 19 -4.25 9.64 -0.28
C ALA A 19 -4.72 10.91 -1.01
N GLN A 20 -5.04 11.97 -0.29
CA GLN A 20 -5.43 13.26 -0.86
C GLN A 20 -4.30 13.90 -1.67
N LEU A 21 -3.07 13.87 -1.15
CA LEU A 21 -1.90 14.40 -1.86
C LEU A 21 -1.67 13.64 -3.18
N LEU A 22 -1.70 12.31 -3.14
CA LEU A 22 -1.52 11.47 -4.33
C LEU A 22 -2.65 11.71 -5.35
N ALA A 23 -3.90 11.69 -4.89
CA ALA A 23 -5.07 11.88 -5.74
C ALA A 23 -5.07 13.26 -6.39
N SER A 24 -4.87 14.34 -5.62
CA SER A 24 -4.87 15.72 -6.13
C SER A 24 -3.70 15.99 -7.09
N HIS A 25 -2.49 15.51 -6.77
CA HIS A 25 -1.32 15.72 -7.62
C HIS A 25 -1.46 15.06 -9.00
N HIS A 26 -2.08 13.89 -9.06
CA HIS A 26 -2.23 13.14 -10.31
C HIS A 26 -3.59 13.31 -10.99
N GLY A 27 -4.56 14.00 -10.36
CA GLY A 27 -5.92 14.13 -10.85
C GLY A 27 -6.73 12.83 -10.79
N TRP A 28 -6.42 11.94 -9.83
CA TRP A 28 -7.11 10.66 -9.70
C TRP A 28 -8.31 10.75 -8.77
N PRO A 29 -9.40 10.03 -9.07
CA PRO A 29 -10.53 9.95 -8.16
C PRO A 29 -10.15 9.29 -6.83
N LEU A 30 -10.87 9.66 -5.77
CA LEU A 30 -10.62 9.22 -4.41
C LEU A 30 -11.84 8.49 -3.84
N GLY A 31 -11.60 7.29 -3.30
CA GLY A 31 -12.56 6.52 -2.53
C GLY A 31 -12.18 6.47 -1.04
N THR A 32 -13.17 6.47 -0.18
CA THR A 32 -12.98 6.46 1.28
C THR A 32 -13.66 5.24 1.89
N ILE A 33 -12.93 4.53 2.72
CA ILE A 33 -13.45 3.45 3.56
C ILE A 33 -13.74 4.03 4.93
N GLU A 34 -14.97 3.84 5.40
CA GLU A 34 -15.45 4.26 6.71
C GLU A 34 -15.85 3.04 7.55
N ASP A 35 -15.61 3.09 8.84
CA ASP A 35 -16.19 2.12 9.77
C ASP A 35 -17.69 2.38 9.91
N ARG A 36 -18.52 1.35 9.81
CA ARG A 36 -19.97 1.47 10.09
C ARG A 36 -20.28 1.91 11.52
N ARG A 37 -19.40 1.61 12.46
CA ARG A 37 -19.49 2.07 13.85
C ARG A 37 -18.34 3.02 14.12
N PRO A 38 -18.60 4.31 14.39
CA PRO A 38 -17.55 5.28 14.68
C PRO A 38 -16.65 4.81 15.82
N ARG A 39 -15.36 4.78 15.57
CA ARG A 39 -14.34 4.38 16.56
C ARG A 39 -13.79 5.63 17.22
N VAL A 40 -14.60 6.29 18.05
CA VAL A 40 -14.22 7.53 18.74
C VAL A 40 -13.65 7.20 20.11
N GLY A 41 -12.54 7.88 20.47
CA GLY A 41 -11.92 7.79 21.81
C GLY A 41 -11.01 6.58 22.02
N LEU A 42 -10.43 6.48 23.23
CA LEU A 42 -9.49 5.40 23.62
C LEU A 42 -10.05 3.99 23.38
N ARG A 43 -11.34 3.77 23.65
CA ARG A 43 -12.01 2.48 23.39
C ARG A 43 -12.06 2.13 21.90
N GLY A 44 -12.19 3.13 21.02
CA GLY A 44 -12.16 2.95 19.57
C GLY A 44 -10.77 2.52 19.07
N THR A 45 -9.72 3.11 19.59
CA THR A 45 -8.33 2.76 19.24
C THR A 45 -8.00 1.32 19.66
N TRP A 46 -8.34 0.92 20.90
CA TRP A 46 -8.17 -0.46 21.37
C TRP A 46 -8.94 -1.47 20.53
N ARG A 47 -10.15 -1.13 20.08
CA ARG A 47 -10.94 -1.98 19.20
C ARG A 47 -10.29 -2.17 17.83
N CYS A 48 -9.66 -1.13 17.28
CA CYS A 48 -8.87 -1.24 16.05
C CYS A 48 -7.71 -2.22 16.19
N VAL A 49 -6.99 -2.14 17.31
CA VAL A 49 -5.89 -3.05 17.63
C VAL A 49 -6.40 -4.49 17.76
N ILE A 50 -7.47 -4.69 18.51
CA ILE A 50 -8.07 -6.03 18.73
C ILE A 50 -8.60 -6.62 17.41
N ASP A 51 -9.33 -5.87 16.61
CA ASP A 51 -9.85 -6.36 15.32
C ASP A 51 -8.70 -6.72 14.35
N SER A 52 -7.57 -5.98 14.42
CA SER A 52 -6.38 -6.31 13.64
C SER A 52 -5.67 -7.58 14.13
N LEU A 53 -5.61 -7.79 15.44
CA LEU A 53 -5.00 -8.97 16.04
C LEU A 53 -5.85 -10.24 15.86
N LEU A 54 -7.18 -10.12 15.99
CA LEU A 54 -8.10 -11.27 15.93
C LEU A 54 -8.56 -11.63 14.53
N ASP A 55 -7.94 -11.05 13.50
CA ASP A 55 -8.28 -11.28 12.08
C ASP A 55 -9.77 -11.02 11.76
N ARG A 56 -10.41 -10.14 12.52
CA ARG A 56 -11.81 -9.79 12.34
C ARG A 56 -11.98 -8.87 11.14
N GLU A 57 -12.98 -9.14 10.33
CA GLU A 57 -13.39 -8.30 9.22
C GLU A 57 -14.55 -7.41 9.67
N PRO A 58 -14.29 -6.14 10.03
CA PRO A 58 -15.36 -5.25 10.43
C PRO A 58 -16.23 -4.89 9.23
N ARG A 59 -17.53 -4.71 9.48
CA ARG A 59 -18.41 -4.15 8.44
C ARG A 59 -18.00 -2.74 8.13
N ILE A 60 -17.69 -2.49 6.87
CA ILE A 60 -17.28 -1.21 6.35
C ILE A 60 -18.40 -0.52 5.56
N ARG A 61 -18.21 0.75 5.26
CA ARG A 61 -18.93 1.50 4.26
C ARG A 61 -17.93 2.12 3.30
N TYR A 62 -18.01 1.75 2.04
CA TYR A 62 -17.21 2.39 1.00
C TYR A 62 -17.98 3.55 0.39
N ARG A 63 -17.29 4.68 0.14
CA ARG A 63 -17.80 5.84 -0.59
C ARG A 63 -16.80 6.24 -1.66
N GLY A 64 -17.19 6.16 -2.91
CA GLY A 64 -16.37 6.50 -4.06
C GLY A 64 -16.84 5.81 -5.32
N PRO A 65 -16.10 6.00 -6.42
CA PRO A 65 -16.34 5.26 -7.67
C PRO A 65 -16.21 3.75 -7.49
N VAL A 66 -16.88 2.98 -8.33
CA VAL A 66 -16.83 1.49 -8.31
C VAL A 66 -15.41 1.02 -8.59
N PRO A 67 -14.72 0.34 -7.64
CA PRO A 67 -13.29 0.03 -7.78
C PRO A 67 -12.97 -0.91 -8.95
N GLU A 68 -13.89 -1.78 -9.32
CA GLU A 68 -13.76 -2.78 -10.37
C GLU A 68 -13.68 -2.16 -11.78
N GLU A 69 -14.15 -0.92 -11.94
CA GLU A 69 -14.09 -0.19 -13.21
C GLU A 69 -12.68 0.35 -13.52
N PHE A 70 -11.82 0.39 -12.52
CA PHE A 70 -10.46 0.90 -12.64
C PHE A 70 -9.45 -0.21 -12.95
N ARG A 71 -8.50 0.10 -13.81
CA ARG A 71 -7.41 -0.83 -14.11
C ARG A 71 -6.48 -1.03 -12.91
N THR A 72 -6.19 0.05 -12.20
CA THR A 72 -5.30 0.01 -11.02
C THR A 72 -5.96 0.73 -9.86
N VAL A 73 -5.96 0.11 -8.70
CA VAL A 73 -6.40 0.73 -7.45
C VAL A 73 -5.20 0.91 -6.53
N VAL A 74 -4.95 2.14 -6.09
CA VAL A 74 -3.92 2.46 -5.11
C VAL A 74 -4.56 2.43 -3.73
N LEU A 75 -4.16 1.50 -2.92
CA LEU A 75 -4.64 1.31 -1.55
C LEU A 75 -3.76 2.13 -0.59
N VAL A 76 -4.36 2.97 0.24
CA VAL A 76 -3.65 3.77 1.24
C VAL A 76 -4.23 3.48 2.62
N ALA A 77 -3.46 2.85 3.50
CA ALA A 77 -3.93 2.43 4.81
C ALA A 77 -2.83 2.44 5.88
N PRO A 78 -3.19 2.58 7.17
CA PRO A 78 -2.24 2.43 8.26
C PRO A 78 -1.93 0.95 8.52
N ILE A 79 -0.75 0.72 9.09
CA ILE A 79 -0.36 -0.55 9.69
C ILE A 79 -0.60 -0.46 11.20
N TRP A 80 -1.27 -1.48 11.75
CA TRP A 80 -1.44 -1.67 13.18
C TRP A 80 -0.95 -3.05 13.58
N MET A 81 -0.10 -3.11 14.61
CA MET A 81 0.46 -4.37 15.11
C MET A 81 1.04 -5.24 13.98
N TYR A 82 1.84 -4.62 13.10
CA TYR A 82 2.49 -5.25 11.95
C TYR A 82 1.53 -5.80 10.86
N ARG A 83 0.25 -5.44 10.90
CA ARG A 83 -0.78 -5.89 9.96
C ARG A 83 -1.48 -4.73 9.27
N LEU A 84 -1.99 -4.99 8.08
CA LEU A 84 -2.84 -4.04 7.37
C LEU A 84 -4.11 -3.76 8.19
N ALA A 85 -4.54 -2.50 8.25
CA ALA A 85 -5.75 -2.11 8.98
C ALA A 85 -6.96 -2.98 8.58
N ALA A 86 -7.68 -3.51 9.56
CA ALA A 86 -8.80 -4.44 9.35
C ALA A 86 -9.87 -3.93 8.37
N PRO A 87 -10.27 -2.64 8.34
CA PRO A 87 -11.22 -2.14 7.35
C PRO A 87 -10.70 -2.19 5.91
N MET A 88 -9.39 -2.04 5.68
CA MET A 88 -8.81 -2.22 4.36
C MET A 88 -8.81 -3.70 3.94
N ARG A 89 -8.62 -4.63 4.87
CA ARG A 89 -8.76 -6.07 4.60
C ARG A 89 -10.20 -6.42 4.20
N SER A 90 -11.21 -5.91 4.95
CA SER A 90 -12.63 -6.09 4.58
C SER A 90 -12.91 -5.58 3.17
N PHE A 91 -12.39 -4.40 2.81
CA PHE A 91 -12.52 -3.85 1.46
C PHE A 91 -11.92 -4.78 0.40
N LEU A 92 -10.75 -5.36 0.65
CA LEU A 92 -10.10 -6.29 -0.27
C LEU A 92 -10.86 -7.61 -0.44
N HIS A 93 -11.58 -8.06 0.57
CA HIS A 93 -12.44 -9.25 0.49
C HIS A 93 -13.77 -8.97 -0.24
N GLU A 94 -14.29 -7.74 -0.12
CA GLU A 94 -15.55 -7.33 -0.76
C GLU A 94 -15.38 -6.99 -2.26
N HIS A 95 -14.15 -6.65 -2.71
CA HIS A 95 -13.89 -6.12 -4.06
C HIS A 95 -12.84 -6.94 -4.82
N ARG A 96 -13.14 -7.29 -6.08
CA ARG A 96 -12.20 -7.99 -6.99
C ARG A 96 -11.41 -7.00 -7.83
N LEU A 97 -10.25 -6.61 -7.35
CA LEU A 97 -9.39 -5.64 -8.03
C LEU A 97 -8.52 -6.29 -9.11
N ARG A 98 -8.34 -5.59 -10.24
CA ARG A 98 -7.52 -6.09 -11.37
C ARG A 98 -6.02 -5.98 -11.08
N ARG A 99 -5.56 -4.80 -10.63
CA ARG A 99 -4.19 -4.48 -10.24
C ARG A 99 -4.22 -3.61 -8.99
N VAL A 100 -3.31 -3.85 -8.08
CA VAL A 100 -3.20 -3.08 -6.84
C VAL A 100 -1.82 -2.51 -6.67
N ALA A 101 -1.74 -1.25 -6.26
CA ALA A 101 -0.56 -0.64 -5.68
C ALA A 101 -0.86 -0.33 -4.21
N VAL A 102 0.14 -0.36 -3.35
CA VAL A 102 -0.07 -0.27 -1.91
C VAL A 102 0.83 0.79 -1.29
N VAL A 103 0.23 1.75 -0.62
CA VAL A 103 0.92 2.72 0.22
C VAL A 103 0.49 2.49 1.67
N VAL A 104 1.43 2.21 2.53
CA VAL A 104 1.15 2.04 3.97
C VAL A 104 1.74 3.18 4.78
N THR A 105 1.00 3.62 5.79
CA THR A 105 1.50 4.53 6.81
C THR A 105 1.73 3.76 8.11
N MET A 106 2.86 3.99 8.76
CA MET A 106 3.28 3.21 9.93
C MET A 106 4.03 4.06 10.95
N GLY A 107 4.17 3.55 12.16
CA GLY A 107 5.05 4.13 13.17
C GLY A 107 6.52 3.84 12.84
N SER A 108 6.89 2.57 12.78
CA SER A 108 8.29 2.16 12.57
C SER A 108 8.49 0.94 11.68
N ALA A 109 7.58 -0.05 11.71
CA ALA A 109 7.80 -1.34 11.06
C ALA A 109 6.50 -2.01 10.59
N GLY A 110 6.61 -3.14 9.85
CA GLY A 110 5.49 -3.99 9.45
C GLY A 110 5.07 -3.88 8.00
N ALA A 111 5.74 -3.05 7.19
CA ALA A 111 5.36 -2.83 5.79
C ALA A 111 5.38 -4.13 4.96
N SER A 112 6.43 -4.94 5.10
CA SER A 112 6.56 -6.22 4.36
C SER A 112 5.40 -7.17 4.66
N ASN A 113 4.99 -7.26 5.92
CA ASN A 113 3.85 -8.09 6.31
C ASN A 113 2.53 -7.59 5.70
N ALA A 114 2.30 -6.27 5.69
CA ALA A 114 1.12 -5.69 5.10
C ALA A 114 1.07 -5.91 3.58
N PHE A 115 2.20 -5.81 2.87
CA PHE A 115 2.28 -6.10 1.44
C PHE A 115 2.03 -7.57 1.14
N ALA A 116 2.62 -8.48 1.93
CA ALA A 116 2.37 -9.92 1.83
C ALA A 116 0.89 -10.26 2.11
N GLU A 117 0.25 -9.57 3.06
CA GLU A 117 -1.16 -9.73 3.37
C GLU A 117 -2.05 -9.31 2.20
N VAL A 118 -1.77 -8.18 1.53
CA VAL A 118 -2.47 -7.78 0.30
C VAL A 118 -2.31 -8.83 -0.79
N HIS A 119 -1.10 -9.34 -0.99
CA HIS A 119 -0.86 -10.42 -1.96
C HIS A 119 -1.70 -11.67 -1.62
N ARG A 120 -1.71 -12.10 -0.37
CA ARG A 120 -2.47 -13.26 0.07
C ARG A 120 -3.98 -13.10 -0.15
N ILE A 121 -4.54 -11.93 0.15
CA ILE A 121 -5.98 -11.66 0.01
C ILE A 121 -6.37 -11.54 -1.46
N THR A 122 -5.61 -10.83 -2.27
CA THR A 122 -5.96 -10.56 -3.68
C THR A 122 -5.51 -11.67 -4.63
N GLY A 123 -4.61 -12.56 -4.20
CA GLY A 123 -3.96 -13.56 -5.06
C GLY A 123 -2.97 -12.95 -6.06
N LYS A 124 -2.63 -11.66 -5.93
CA LYS A 124 -1.79 -10.92 -6.89
C LYS A 124 -0.74 -10.09 -6.15
N ALA A 125 0.50 -10.12 -6.65
CA ALA A 125 1.52 -9.23 -6.14
C ALA A 125 1.17 -7.77 -6.43
N PRO A 126 1.31 -6.84 -5.47
CA PRO A 126 1.16 -5.42 -5.73
C PRO A 126 2.13 -4.96 -6.81
N VAL A 127 1.65 -4.15 -7.77
CA VAL A 127 2.48 -3.62 -8.87
C VAL A 127 3.44 -2.51 -8.43
N ALA A 128 3.17 -1.90 -7.30
CA ALA A 128 4.06 -0.96 -6.62
C ALA A 128 3.73 -0.95 -5.12
N THR A 129 4.75 -0.74 -4.30
CA THR A 129 4.62 -0.65 -2.84
C THR A 129 5.41 0.54 -2.30
N LEU A 130 4.85 1.22 -1.32
CA LEU A 130 5.52 2.32 -0.62
C LEU A 130 5.16 2.28 0.86
N ALA A 131 6.16 2.42 1.72
CA ALA A 131 5.97 2.61 3.15
C ALA A 131 6.41 4.02 3.53
N LEU A 132 5.57 4.71 4.29
CA LEU A 132 5.81 6.04 4.85
C LEU A 132 5.58 6.00 6.35
N THR A 133 6.52 6.55 7.10
CA THR A 133 6.30 6.77 8.54
C THR A 133 5.39 7.98 8.76
N ALA A 134 4.74 8.04 9.91
CA ALA A 134 3.94 9.22 10.28
C ALA A 134 4.78 10.49 10.26
N HIS A 135 6.03 10.41 10.73
CA HIS A 135 6.98 11.53 10.70
C HIS A 135 7.30 12.01 9.28
N GLU A 136 7.53 11.09 8.32
CA GLU A 136 7.78 11.46 6.92
C GLU A 136 6.56 12.11 6.26
N VAL A 137 5.35 11.73 6.66
CA VAL A 137 4.12 12.36 6.18
C VAL A 137 3.94 13.75 6.79
N GLU A 138 4.23 13.92 8.08
CA GLU A 138 4.10 15.19 8.79
C GLU A 138 5.15 16.21 8.36
N SER A 139 6.40 15.79 8.20
CA SER A 139 7.51 16.64 7.72
C SER A 139 7.49 16.90 6.21
N GLY A 140 6.71 16.13 5.45
CA GLY A 140 6.69 16.20 4.00
C GLY A 140 7.87 15.51 3.29
N SER A 141 8.81 14.92 4.03
CA SER A 141 10.01 14.28 3.46
C SER A 141 9.68 13.04 2.60
N GLY A 142 8.51 12.41 2.83
CA GLY A 142 8.02 11.30 2.03
C GLY A 142 7.34 11.70 0.71
N THR A 143 7.07 12.98 0.49
CA THR A 143 6.27 13.47 -0.65
C THR A 143 6.89 13.11 -2.01
N GLY A 144 8.19 13.29 -2.17
CA GLY A 144 8.88 12.97 -3.43
C GLY A 144 8.72 11.52 -3.85
N ARG A 145 8.91 10.57 -2.91
CA ARG A 145 8.73 9.12 -3.15
C ARG A 145 7.28 8.77 -3.49
N LEU A 146 6.32 9.45 -2.87
CA LEU A 146 4.90 9.24 -3.13
C LEU A 146 4.52 9.70 -4.56
N ILE A 147 4.97 10.89 -4.97
CA ILE A 147 4.74 11.42 -6.31
C ILE A 147 5.41 10.53 -7.37
N GLU A 148 6.65 10.15 -7.15
CA GLU A 148 7.40 9.27 -8.06
C GLU A 148 6.70 7.92 -8.24
N MET A 149 6.22 7.30 -7.15
CA MET A 149 5.42 6.09 -7.24
C MET A 149 4.19 6.30 -8.12
N GLY A 150 3.49 7.41 -7.97
CA GLY A 150 2.33 7.75 -8.79
C GLY A 150 2.69 7.92 -10.27
N LEU A 151 3.81 8.56 -10.60
CA LEU A 151 4.28 8.69 -11.97
C LEU A 151 4.55 7.33 -12.62
N ARG A 152 5.16 6.40 -11.89
CA ARG A 152 5.42 5.01 -12.37
C ARG A 152 4.15 4.20 -12.63
N LEU A 153 3.04 4.54 -11.98
CA LEU A 153 1.76 3.87 -12.19
C LEU A 153 1.04 4.35 -13.46
N ARG A 154 1.41 5.51 -14.01
CA ARG A 154 0.83 6.02 -15.26
C ARG A 154 1.20 5.14 -16.45
N PRO A 155 0.26 4.90 -17.39
CA PRO A 155 0.57 4.21 -18.62
C PRO A 155 1.61 5.02 -19.43
N GLY A 156 2.59 4.33 -19.98
CA GLY A 156 3.68 4.95 -20.73
C GLY A 156 5.01 5.07 -19.98
N HIS A 157 5.05 4.91 -18.65
CA HIS A 157 6.27 4.73 -17.89
C HIS A 157 6.49 3.23 -17.64
N ALA A 158 6.70 2.46 -18.72
CA ALA A 158 7.20 1.10 -18.60
C ALA A 158 8.61 1.20 -17.99
N THR A 159 8.75 0.80 -16.74
CA THR A 159 10.04 0.57 -16.10
C THR A 159 10.83 -0.39 -16.98
N VAL A 160 11.92 0.08 -17.55
CA VAL A 160 13.02 -0.78 -17.94
C VAL A 160 13.44 -1.48 -16.66
N HIS A 161 13.04 -2.74 -16.51
CA HIS A 161 13.65 -3.63 -15.52
C HIS A 161 15.14 -3.70 -15.90
N GLN A 162 15.99 -2.92 -15.25
CA GLN A 162 17.39 -3.25 -15.14
C GLN A 162 17.45 -4.46 -14.20
N ASP A 163 17.53 -5.62 -14.82
CA ASP A 163 17.96 -6.85 -14.18
C ASP A 163 19.38 -6.64 -13.67
N ALA A 164 19.51 -6.21 -12.42
CA ALA A 164 20.76 -6.23 -11.68
C ALA A 164 20.98 -7.67 -11.14
N ALA A 165 21.04 -8.62 -12.05
CA ALA A 165 21.45 -10.00 -11.78
C ALA A 165 22.43 -10.43 -12.86
N GLY A 166 23.69 -10.03 -12.73
CA GLY A 166 24.67 -10.40 -13.72
C GLY A 166 26.10 -9.94 -13.37
N HIS A 167 26.52 -10.11 -12.13
CA HIS A 167 27.94 -10.18 -11.81
C HIS A 167 28.17 -11.35 -10.85
N ALA A 168 27.99 -12.56 -11.38
CA ALA A 168 28.61 -13.72 -10.80
C ALA A 168 30.11 -13.61 -11.07
N LEU A 169 30.87 -13.35 -10.02
CA LEU A 169 32.32 -13.49 -10.04
C LEU A 169 32.67 -14.93 -10.44
N ALA A 170 33.38 -15.08 -11.55
CA ALA A 170 34.03 -16.32 -11.92
C ALA A 170 35.07 -16.66 -10.86
N PRO A 171 35.20 -17.97 -10.43
CA PRO A 171 36.21 -18.38 -9.50
C PRO A 171 37.59 -18.31 -10.17
N PRO A 172 38.67 -17.96 -9.40
CA PRO A 172 40.01 -17.91 -9.95
C PRO A 172 40.49 -19.29 -10.34
N ALA A 173 41.05 -19.39 -11.54
CA ALA A 173 41.67 -20.60 -12.08
C ALA A 173 42.80 -21.07 -11.16
N ALA A 174 42.74 -22.35 -10.80
CA ALA A 174 43.77 -23.02 -10.05
C ALA A 174 45.08 -23.01 -10.84
N GLY A 175 46.08 -22.33 -10.30
CA GLY A 175 47.43 -22.30 -10.84
C GLY A 175 48.11 -23.65 -10.80
N ALA A 176 48.59 -24.10 -11.95
CA ALA A 176 49.45 -25.25 -12.12
C ALA A 176 50.78 -25.09 -11.36
N ARG A 177 51.19 -26.11 -10.61
CA ARG A 177 52.53 -26.21 -10.02
C ARG A 177 53.51 -26.66 -11.11
N PRO A 178 54.66 -26.02 -11.26
CA PRO A 178 55.79 -26.60 -12.00
C PRO A 178 56.60 -27.58 -11.09
N ARG A 179 57.18 -28.54 -11.73
CA ARG A 179 58.12 -29.53 -11.16
C ARG A 179 59.43 -28.87 -10.72
#